data_7b29041b7a49de6e6213d1fabd07a1d1
#
_entry.id   7b29041b7a49de6e6213d1fabd07a1d1
#
_cell.length_a   1.000
_cell.length_b   1.000
_cell.length_c   1.000
_cell.angle_alpha   90.00
_cell.angle_beta   90.00
_cell.angle_gamma   90.00
#
_symmetry.space_group_name_H-M   'P 1'
#
loop_
_entity.id
_entity.type
_entity.pdbx_description
1 polymer ?
#
loop_
_entity_poly.entity_id
_entity_poly.type
_entity_poly.pdbx_seq_one_letter_code
_entity_poly.pdbx_strand_id
1 'polypeptide(L)'
;WSDVRPEWPNEPILRFSPGTDSGTFDYFVEAIMEEALGDTGGDAILNSAGTQFSEDDNVLVQGVQGSPYAIGYFGYAYYQENASTLTALSVNGVTPTEETAESGEYPISRPLFIYSTAEIMQEKPQVAAFIYFYITNVEGEVLDVGYFPVSDEAAQENLDAWKAALGM
;
A
#
# COMPACT_ATOMS: atom_id res chain seq x y z
N TRP A 1 -1.09 -18.29 -17.72
CA TRP A 1 -1.68 -17.11 -18.34
C TRP A 1 -2.82 -17.44 -19.29
N SER A 2 -2.67 -18.48 -20.11
CA SER A 2 -3.74 -18.91 -21.04
C SER A 2 -5.04 -19.36 -20.36
N ASP A 3 -5.00 -19.78 -19.10
CA ASP A 3 -6.20 -20.09 -18.31
C ASP A 3 -7.03 -18.84 -17.95
N VAL A 4 -6.35 -17.69 -17.87
CA VAL A 4 -7.00 -16.39 -17.63
C VAL A 4 -7.53 -15.82 -18.93
N ARG A 5 -6.74 -15.92 -20.01
CA ARG A 5 -7.11 -15.43 -21.34
C ARG A 5 -6.47 -16.34 -22.41
N PRO A 6 -7.29 -17.04 -23.22
CA PRO A 6 -6.80 -18.07 -24.16
C PRO A 6 -5.77 -17.59 -25.20
N GLU A 7 -5.79 -16.29 -25.55
CA GLU A 7 -4.83 -15.70 -26.49
C GLU A 7 -3.46 -15.39 -25.86
N TRP A 8 -3.30 -15.51 -24.55
CA TRP A 8 -2.04 -15.29 -23.86
C TRP A 8 -1.16 -16.55 -23.89
N PRO A 9 0.15 -16.40 -23.68
CA PRO A 9 1.07 -17.53 -23.65
C PRO A 9 0.66 -18.60 -22.63
N ASN A 10 0.87 -19.87 -23.01
CA ASN A 10 0.66 -20.98 -22.09
C ASN A 10 1.84 -21.17 -21.13
N GLU A 11 2.06 -20.13 -20.32
CA GLU A 11 3.12 -20.08 -19.32
C GLU A 11 2.51 -19.94 -17.91
N PRO A 12 3.16 -20.49 -16.87
CA PRO A 12 2.69 -20.32 -15.51
C PRO A 12 2.75 -18.83 -15.10
N ILE A 13 1.80 -18.41 -14.25
CA ILE A 13 1.87 -17.10 -13.61
C ILE A 13 2.82 -17.22 -12.42
N LEU A 14 3.95 -16.53 -12.48
CA LEU A 14 4.87 -16.39 -11.35
C LEU A 14 4.36 -15.28 -10.45
N ARG A 15 4.08 -15.59 -9.19
CA ARG A 15 3.48 -14.64 -8.24
C ARG A 15 4.49 -14.24 -7.17
N PHE A 16 4.54 -12.94 -6.88
CA PHE A 16 5.39 -12.37 -5.84
C PHE A 16 4.51 -11.60 -4.85
N SER A 17 4.59 -11.95 -3.58
CA SER A 17 3.74 -11.43 -2.51
C SER A 17 4.60 -11.03 -1.31
N PRO A 18 4.27 -9.93 -0.63
CA PRO A 18 4.78 -9.70 0.72
C PRO A 18 4.49 -10.90 1.63
N GLY A 19 5.27 -11.04 2.69
CA GLY A 19 5.03 -12.05 3.72
C GLY A 19 4.00 -11.61 4.75
N THR A 20 3.70 -12.49 5.70
CA THR A 20 2.63 -12.30 6.70
C THR A 20 2.92 -11.22 7.74
N ASP A 21 4.15 -10.71 7.83
CA ASP A 21 4.50 -9.60 8.71
C ASP A 21 4.27 -8.23 8.03
N SER A 22 3.80 -8.24 6.78
CA SER A 22 3.57 -7.05 5.96
C SER A 22 2.12 -6.58 6.02
N GLY A 23 1.90 -5.32 6.40
CA GLY A 23 0.58 -4.69 6.29
C GLY A 23 0.05 -4.60 4.85
N THR A 24 0.92 -4.71 3.83
CA THR A 24 0.50 -4.80 2.43
C THR A 24 -0.11 -6.17 2.13
N PHE A 25 0.42 -7.24 2.73
CA PHE A 25 -0.18 -8.57 2.66
C PHE A 25 -1.58 -8.56 3.29
N ASP A 26 -1.69 -8.10 4.54
CA ASP A 26 -2.96 -8.06 5.27
C ASP A 26 -4.02 -7.27 4.50
N TYR A 27 -3.65 -6.10 3.99
CA TYR A 27 -4.57 -5.27 3.22
C TYR A 27 -5.03 -5.95 1.91
N PHE A 28 -4.14 -6.63 1.20
CA PHE A 28 -4.51 -7.35 -0.02
C PHE A 28 -5.44 -8.54 0.29
N VAL A 29 -5.22 -9.22 1.39
CA VAL A 29 -6.13 -10.27 1.89
C VAL A 29 -7.50 -9.68 2.16
N GLU A 30 -7.59 -8.62 2.95
CA GLU A 30 -8.84 -7.97 3.34
C GLU A 30 -9.59 -7.40 2.13
N ALA A 31 -8.92 -6.60 1.30
CA ALA A 31 -9.57 -5.86 0.22
C ALA A 31 -9.91 -6.71 -1.01
N ILE A 32 -9.19 -7.81 -1.25
CA ILE A 32 -9.31 -8.58 -2.50
C ILE A 32 -9.69 -10.04 -2.24
N MET A 33 -8.95 -10.71 -1.35
CA MET A 33 -9.11 -12.15 -1.21
C MET A 33 -10.33 -12.53 -0.39
N GLU A 34 -10.62 -11.78 0.68
CA GLU A 34 -11.80 -12.03 1.51
C GLU A 34 -13.10 -11.66 0.78
N GLU A 35 -13.08 -10.64 -0.08
CA GLU A 35 -14.22 -10.34 -0.94
C GLU A 35 -14.57 -11.54 -1.84
N ALA A 36 -13.55 -12.24 -2.35
CA ALA A 36 -13.73 -13.35 -3.27
C ALA A 36 -13.94 -14.71 -2.56
N LEU A 37 -13.30 -14.95 -1.42
CA LEU A 37 -13.15 -16.27 -0.77
C LEU A 37 -13.56 -16.29 0.70
N GLY A 38 -13.99 -15.15 1.28
CA GLY A 38 -14.26 -15.02 2.71
C GLY A 38 -13.01 -15.28 3.57
N ASP A 39 -13.21 -15.75 4.80
CA ASP A 39 -12.18 -15.97 5.81
C ASP A 39 -11.01 -16.91 5.37
N THR A 40 -11.13 -17.55 4.22
CA THR A 40 -10.08 -18.44 3.67
C THR A 40 -9.12 -17.72 2.71
N GLY A 41 -9.29 -16.43 2.49
CA GLY A 41 -8.53 -15.64 1.52
C GLY A 41 -7.03 -15.65 1.76
N GLY A 42 -6.61 -15.43 3.02
CA GLY A 42 -5.21 -15.48 3.41
C GLY A 42 -4.58 -16.86 3.20
N ASP A 43 -5.26 -17.91 3.63
CA ASP A 43 -4.81 -19.29 3.43
C ASP A 43 -4.68 -19.64 1.94
N ALA A 44 -5.55 -19.12 1.10
CA ALA A 44 -5.51 -19.36 -0.34
C ALA A 44 -4.23 -18.77 -0.98
N ILE A 45 -3.76 -17.59 -0.54
CA ILE A 45 -2.48 -17.02 -0.98
C ILE A 45 -1.33 -17.90 -0.49
N LEU A 46 -1.28 -18.19 0.81
CA LEU A 46 -0.18 -18.91 1.44
C LEU A 46 0.00 -20.32 0.89
N ASN A 47 -1.09 -21.00 0.54
CA ASN A 47 -1.07 -22.33 -0.05
C ASN A 47 -0.98 -22.33 -1.59
N SER A 48 -0.88 -21.16 -2.21
CA SER A 48 -0.85 -21.03 -3.67
C SER A 48 0.49 -21.48 -4.23
N ALA A 49 0.50 -22.59 -4.99
CA ALA A 49 1.70 -23.09 -5.65
C ALA A 49 2.28 -22.04 -6.64
N GLY A 50 3.59 -21.82 -6.60
CA GLY A 50 4.28 -20.85 -7.47
C GLY A 50 4.20 -19.40 -7.00
N THR A 51 3.76 -19.16 -5.77
CA THR A 51 3.90 -17.84 -5.12
C THR A 51 5.21 -17.82 -4.34
N GLN A 52 5.97 -16.77 -4.49
CA GLN A 52 7.19 -16.47 -3.74
C GLN A 52 6.91 -15.33 -2.78
N PHE A 53 7.31 -15.50 -1.53
CA PHE A 53 7.09 -14.55 -0.45
C PHE A 53 8.39 -13.89 -0.02
N SER A 54 8.34 -12.62 0.29
CA SER A 54 9.44 -11.89 0.91
C SER A 54 8.91 -10.74 1.76
N GLU A 55 9.54 -10.49 2.91
CA GLU A 55 9.31 -9.27 3.71
C GLU A 55 10.09 -8.07 3.17
N ASP A 56 11.00 -8.27 2.22
CA ASP A 56 11.72 -7.21 1.52
C ASP A 56 11.09 -6.98 0.14
N ASP A 57 10.42 -5.85 -0.03
CA ASP A 57 9.77 -5.46 -1.29
C ASP A 57 10.76 -5.36 -2.46
N ASN A 58 12.03 -5.05 -2.22
CA ASN A 58 13.05 -5.03 -3.28
C ASN A 58 13.27 -6.43 -3.87
N VAL A 59 13.13 -7.49 -3.07
CA VAL A 59 13.19 -8.87 -3.56
C VAL A 59 11.99 -9.18 -4.44
N LEU A 60 10.80 -8.68 -4.06
CA LEU A 60 9.59 -8.83 -4.86
C LEU A 60 9.71 -8.10 -6.21
N VAL A 61 10.21 -6.86 -6.19
CA VAL A 61 10.52 -6.07 -7.40
C VAL A 61 11.44 -6.84 -8.34
N GLN A 62 12.57 -7.35 -7.83
CA GLN A 62 13.52 -8.13 -8.63
C GLN A 62 12.88 -9.41 -9.19
N GLY A 63 12.04 -10.05 -8.41
CA GLY A 63 11.30 -11.22 -8.85
C GLY A 63 10.38 -10.94 -10.02
N VAL A 64 9.62 -9.84 -9.98
CA VAL A 64 8.75 -9.42 -11.08
C VAL A 64 9.56 -9.00 -12.30
N GLN A 65 10.64 -8.25 -12.12
CA GLN A 65 11.55 -7.87 -13.21
C GLN A 65 12.20 -9.08 -13.90
N GLY A 66 12.40 -10.17 -13.16
CA GLY A 66 13.07 -11.38 -13.62
C GLY A 66 12.28 -12.19 -14.67
N SER A 67 10.99 -11.92 -14.90
CA SER A 67 10.18 -12.68 -15.84
C SER A 67 9.02 -11.88 -16.43
N PRO A 68 8.80 -11.95 -17.76
CA PRO A 68 7.63 -11.33 -18.39
C PRO A 68 6.30 -12.03 -18.02
N TYR A 69 6.37 -13.15 -17.31
CA TYR A 69 5.21 -13.92 -16.85
C TYR A 69 4.93 -13.73 -15.36
N ALA A 70 5.66 -12.80 -14.72
CA ALA A 70 5.51 -12.50 -13.32
C ALA A 70 4.46 -11.41 -13.07
N ILE A 71 3.81 -11.53 -11.92
CA ILE A 71 2.95 -10.50 -11.32
C ILE A 71 3.27 -10.43 -9.83
N GLY A 72 3.22 -9.25 -9.25
CA GLY A 72 3.42 -9.04 -7.82
C GLY A 72 2.63 -7.85 -7.33
N TYR A 73 2.56 -7.72 -6.02
CA TYR A 73 2.03 -6.53 -5.37
C TYR A 73 2.93 -6.14 -4.20
N PHE A 74 3.13 -4.85 -4.04
CA PHE A 74 3.99 -4.23 -3.04
C PHE A 74 3.70 -2.73 -2.96
N GLY A 75 4.31 -2.02 -2.03
CA GLY A 75 4.09 -0.58 -1.87
C GLY A 75 4.40 0.22 -3.14
N TYR A 76 3.58 1.23 -3.43
CA TYR A 76 3.69 2.04 -4.66
C TYR A 76 5.06 2.72 -4.81
N ALA A 77 5.71 3.08 -3.70
CA ALA A 77 7.06 3.65 -3.70
C ALA A 77 8.07 2.79 -4.49
N TYR A 78 8.05 1.49 -4.27
CA TYR A 78 8.95 0.54 -4.96
C TYR A 78 8.66 0.44 -6.46
N TYR A 79 7.40 0.55 -6.85
CA TYR A 79 7.05 0.67 -8.27
C TYR A 79 7.60 1.98 -8.84
N GLN A 80 7.43 3.11 -8.18
CA GLN A 80 7.83 4.42 -8.66
C GLN A 80 9.34 4.50 -8.93
N GLU A 81 10.16 3.96 -8.05
CA GLU A 81 11.61 3.85 -8.23
C GLU A 81 12.00 2.95 -9.42
N ASN A 82 11.13 2.02 -9.80
CA ASN A 82 11.35 1.02 -10.84
C ASN A 82 10.43 1.16 -12.06
N ALA A 83 9.77 2.30 -12.23
CA ALA A 83 8.76 2.52 -13.28
C ALA A 83 9.28 2.36 -14.73
N SER A 84 10.61 2.44 -14.93
CA SER A 84 11.20 2.19 -16.24
C SER A 84 11.25 0.71 -16.64
N THR A 85 11.08 -0.21 -15.69
CA THR A 85 11.19 -1.67 -15.87
C THR A 85 9.96 -2.45 -15.45
N LEU A 86 9.04 -1.81 -14.74
CA LEU A 86 7.78 -2.37 -14.27
C LEU A 86 6.59 -1.64 -14.91
N THR A 87 5.46 -2.32 -14.95
CA THR A 87 4.18 -1.73 -15.37
C THR A 87 3.19 -1.85 -14.22
N ALA A 88 2.68 -0.72 -13.75
CA ALA A 88 1.56 -0.73 -12.83
C ALA A 88 0.29 -1.17 -13.55
N LEU A 89 -0.44 -2.11 -12.95
CA LEU A 89 -1.66 -2.65 -13.55
C LEU A 89 -2.86 -1.82 -13.13
N SER A 90 -3.73 -1.54 -14.09
CA SER A 90 -5.05 -1.01 -13.80
C SER A 90 -5.92 -2.10 -13.16
N VAL A 91 -6.68 -1.73 -12.13
CA VAL A 91 -7.67 -2.60 -11.48
C VAL A 91 -9.06 -2.03 -11.77
N ASN A 92 -9.95 -2.84 -12.29
CA ASN A 92 -11.28 -2.42 -12.75
C ASN A 92 -11.26 -1.25 -13.75
N GLY A 93 -10.18 -1.14 -14.54
CA GLY A 93 -9.99 -0.06 -15.52
C GLY A 93 -9.40 1.24 -14.93
N VAL A 94 -9.16 1.29 -13.64
CA VAL A 94 -8.54 2.44 -12.95
C VAL A 94 -7.04 2.22 -12.81
N THR A 95 -6.24 3.18 -13.25
CA THR A 95 -4.77 3.16 -13.13
C THR A 95 -4.37 3.80 -11.81
N PRO A 96 -3.36 3.27 -11.09
CA PRO A 96 -2.87 3.88 -9.86
C PRO A 96 -2.13 5.19 -10.17
N THR A 97 -2.69 6.29 -9.73
CA THR A 97 -2.13 7.64 -9.76
C THR A 97 -2.38 8.31 -8.41
N GLU A 98 -1.74 9.44 -8.15
CA GLU A 98 -2.01 10.26 -6.97
C GLU A 98 -3.51 10.56 -6.85
N GLU A 99 -4.12 11.09 -7.93
CA GLU A 99 -5.54 11.45 -7.97
C GLU A 99 -6.46 10.25 -7.69
N THR A 100 -6.21 9.09 -8.32
CA THR A 100 -7.05 7.90 -8.13
C THR A 100 -6.82 7.20 -6.80
N ALA A 101 -5.63 7.36 -6.20
CA ALA A 101 -5.34 6.87 -4.86
C ALA A 101 -5.99 7.74 -3.78
N GLU A 102 -5.89 9.08 -3.92
CA GLU A 102 -6.48 10.04 -2.99
C GLU A 102 -8.02 9.98 -3.02
N SER A 103 -8.62 9.97 -4.20
CA SER A 103 -10.09 9.88 -4.35
C SER A 103 -10.67 8.52 -3.94
N GLY A 104 -9.82 7.50 -3.74
CA GLY A 104 -10.25 6.13 -3.48
C GLY A 104 -10.84 5.42 -4.72
N GLU A 105 -10.68 5.98 -5.92
CA GLU A 105 -11.11 5.32 -7.17
C GLU A 105 -10.25 4.09 -7.47
N TYR A 106 -8.93 4.11 -7.14
CA TYR A 106 -8.12 2.92 -7.29
C TYR A 106 -8.45 1.92 -6.18
N PRO A 107 -8.98 0.74 -6.50
CA PRO A 107 -9.64 -0.13 -5.51
C PRO A 107 -8.72 -0.69 -4.44
N ILE A 108 -7.40 -0.71 -4.69
CA ILE A 108 -6.40 -1.22 -3.75
C ILE A 108 -5.46 -0.13 -3.25
N SER A 109 -6.01 1.06 -2.99
CA SER A 109 -5.33 2.14 -2.28
C SER A 109 -5.84 2.25 -0.85
N ARG A 110 -4.98 2.66 0.07
CA ARG A 110 -5.36 2.94 1.45
C ARG A 110 -4.50 4.04 2.05
N PRO A 111 -5.04 4.83 2.97
CA PRO A 111 -4.24 5.78 3.74
C PRO A 111 -3.32 5.06 4.73
N LEU A 112 -2.20 5.70 5.07
CA LEU A 112 -1.34 5.33 6.19
C LEU A 112 -1.61 6.26 7.36
N PHE A 113 -1.62 5.72 8.57
CA PHE A 113 -1.93 6.46 9.78
C PHE A 113 -0.80 6.40 10.80
N ILE A 114 -0.64 7.49 11.55
CA ILE A 114 0.03 7.46 12.86
C ILE A 114 -1.05 7.54 13.95
N TYR A 115 -0.84 6.81 15.04
CA TYR A 115 -1.81 6.73 16.13
C TYR A 115 -1.21 7.26 17.42
N SER A 116 -1.99 8.05 18.15
CA SER A 116 -1.70 8.47 19.51
C SER A 116 -3.02 8.71 20.26
N THR A 117 -2.93 8.98 21.55
CA THR A 117 -4.08 9.36 22.38
C THR A 117 -3.89 10.75 22.97
N ALA A 118 -4.99 11.44 23.26
CA ALA A 118 -4.97 12.73 23.94
C ALA A 118 -4.20 12.64 25.28
N GLU A 119 -4.43 11.58 26.04
CA GLU A 119 -3.75 11.33 27.32
C GLU A 119 -2.23 11.28 27.14
N ILE A 120 -1.72 10.48 26.20
CA ILE A 120 -0.27 10.36 25.93
C ILE A 120 0.32 11.70 25.51
N MET A 121 -0.37 12.45 24.64
CA MET A 121 0.12 13.75 24.17
C MET A 121 0.13 14.82 25.26
N GLN A 122 -0.84 14.79 26.19
CA GLN A 122 -0.89 15.70 27.33
C GLN A 122 0.17 15.37 28.39
N GLU A 123 0.40 14.07 28.65
CA GLU A 123 1.41 13.62 29.61
C GLU A 123 2.84 13.72 29.09
N LYS A 124 3.02 13.56 27.77
CA LYS A 124 4.33 13.52 27.11
C LYS A 124 4.43 14.60 26.01
N PRO A 125 4.80 15.84 26.37
CA PRO A 125 4.88 16.95 25.41
C PRO A 125 5.76 16.68 24.19
N GLN A 126 6.79 15.82 24.33
CA GLN A 126 7.64 15.40 23.21
C GLN A 126 6.88 14.59 22.17
N VAL A 127 5.88 13.79 22.56
CA VAL A 127 5.03 13.04 21.63
C VAL A 127 4.12 14.01 20.88
N ALA A 128 3.50 14.96 21.59
CA ALA A 128 2.69 16.00 20.94
C ALA A 128 3.51 16.83 19.97
N ALA A 129 4.73 17.21 20.34
CA ALA A 129 5.64 17.96 19.47
C ALA A 129 6.06 17.16 18.24
N PHE A 130 6.36 15.87 18.39
CA PHE A 130 6.69 14.99 17.27
C PHE A 130 5.53 14.84 16.29
N ILE A 131 4.31 14.60 16.78
CA ILE A 131 3.12 14.48 15.92
C ILE A 131 2.84 15.80 15.19
N TYR A 132 2.95 16.94 15.89
CA TYR A 132 2.82 18.24 15.25
C TYR A 132 3.85 18.45 14.14
N PHE A 133 5.12 18.16 14.43
CA PHE A 133 6.18 18.24 13.43
C PHE A 133 5.88 17.34 12.23
N TYR A 134 5.45 16.11 12.47
CA TYR A 134 5.12 15.15 11.42
C TYR A 134 4.00 15.69 10.51
N ILE A 135 2.82 16.02 11.07
CA ILE A 135 1.66 16.45 10.28
C ILE A 135 1.88 17.79 9.54
N THR A 136 2.79 18.64 10.05
CA THR A 136 3.08 19.94 9.41
C THR A 136 4.23 19.89 8.39
N ASN A 137 4.95 18.79 8.26
CA ASN A 137 6.07 18.65 7.34
C ASN A 137 5.92 17.48 6.37
N VAL A 138 5.01 16.53 6.63
CA VAL A 138 4.88 15.30 5.84
C VAL A 138 4.59 15.56 4.35
N GLU A 139 3.82 16.60 4.03
CA GLU A 139 3.50 16.97 2.65
C GLU A 139 4.76 17.24 1.81
N GLY A 140 5.75 17.93 2.38
CA GLY A 140 7.00 18.22 1.70
C GLY A 140 7.95 17.04 1.51
N GLU A 141 7.79 15.98 2.30
CA GLU A 141 8.71 14.83 2.34
C GLU A 141 8.11 13.57 1.70
N VAL A 142 6.77 13.48 1.68
CA VAL A 142 6.07 12.23 1.37
C VAL A 142 6.28 11.76 -0.07
N LEU A 143 6.39 12.69 -1.02
CA LEU A 143 6.66 12.38 -2.42
C LEU A 143 8.07 11.84 -2.64
N ASP A 144 9.05 12.36 -1.89
CA ASP A 144 10.45 11.92 -1.98
C ASP A 144 10.65 10.49 -1.47
N VAL A 145 9.75 10.03 -0.59
CA VAL A 145 9.72 8.64 -0.10
C VAL A 145 8.70 7.75 -0.84
N GLY A 146 8.13 8.25 -1.94
CA GLY A 146 7.31 7.47 -2.87
C GLY A 146 5.88 7.22 -2.42
N TYR A 147 5.33 8.04 -1.53
CA TYR A 147 3.92 8.03 -1.15
C TYR A 147 3.20 9.27 -1.66
N PHE A 148 1.89 9.27 -1.57
CA PHE A 148 1.07 10.42 -1.94
C PHE A 148 0.75 11.29 -0.72
N PRO A 149 0.74 12.64 -0.86
CA PRO A 149 0.29 13.53 0.18
C PRO A 149 -1.22 13.34 0.42
N VAL A 150 -1.68 13.71 1.60
CA VAL A 150 -3.11 13.85 1.85
C VAL A 150 -3.61 15.18 1.27
N SER A 151 -4.93 15.31 1.05
CA SER A 151 -5.52 16.58 0.63
C SER A 151 -5.33 17.69 1.68
N ASP A 152 -5.38 18.95 1.24
CA ASP A 152 -5.35 20.13 2.13
C ASP A 152 -6.44 20.04 3.22
N GLU A 153 -7.62 19.51 2.87
CA GLU A 153 -8.72 19.31 3.81
C GLU A 153 -8.35 18.28 4.90
N ALA A 154 -7.82 17.12 4.52
CA ALA A 154 -7.39 16.09 5.46
C ALA A 154 -6.19 16.55 6.31
N ALA A 155 -5.26 17.32 5.74
CA ALA A 155 -4.15 17.92 6.48
C ALA A 155 -4.65 18.91 7.56
N GLN A 156 -5.65 19.72 7.23
CA GLN A 156 -6.27 20.64 8.18
C GLN A 156 -7.05 19.87 9.28
N GLU A 157 -7.78 18.82 8.91
CA GLU A 157 -8.49 17.98 9.88
C GLU A 157 -7.52 17.31 10.88
N ASN A 158 -6.38 16.81 10.41
CA ASN A 158 -5.32 16.26 11.26
C ASN A 158 -4.79 17.30 12.26
N LEU A 159 -4.55 18.53 11.81
CA LEU A 159 -4.09 19.61 12.66
C LEU A 159 -5.14 19.99 13.72
N ASP A 160 -6.40 20.05 13.34
CA ASP A 160 -7.50 20.38 14.26
C ASP A 160 -7.75 19.25 15.26
N ALA A 161 -7.62 17.99 14.86
CA ALA A 161 -7.65 16.84 15.76
C ALA A 161 -6.51 16.90 16.80
N TRP A 162 -5.30 17.24 16.36
CA TRP A 162 -4.15 17.43 17.26
C TRP A 162 -4.39 18.55 18.29
N LYS A 163 -4.90 19.72 17.86
CA LYS A 163 -5.26 20.81 18.77
C LYS A 163 -6.32 20.40 19.78
N ALA A 164 -7.39 19.77 19.30
CA ALA A 164 -8.49 19.29 20.15
C ALA A 164 -8.00 18.30 21.21
N ALA A 165 -7.08 17.40 20.87
CA ALA A 165 -6.50 16.45 21.79
C ALA A 165 -5.69 17.13 22.91
N LEU A 166 -5.15 18.34 22.69
CA LEU A 166 -4.43 19.14 23.68
C LEU A 166 -5.31 20.15 24.43
N GLY A 167 -6.61 20.26 24.06
CA GLY A 167 -7.54 21.22 24.64
C GLY A 167 -7.33 22.65 24.17
N MET A 168 -6.82 22.83 22.95
CA MET A 168 -6.52 24.11 22.32
C MET A 168 -7.63 24.56 21.37
#